data_38b6c1dbcefe8327c90f905a9fe74166
#
_entry.id   38b6c1dbcefe8327c90f905a9fe74166
#
_cell.length_a   1.000
_cell.length_b   1.000
_cell.length_c   1.000
_cell.angle_alpha   90.00
_cell.angle_beta   90.00
_cell.angle_gamma   90.00
#
_symmetry.space_group_name_H-M   'P 1'
#
loop_
_entity.id
_entity.type
_entity.pdbx_description
1 polymer ?
#
loop_
_entity_poly.entity_id
_entity_poly.type
_entity_poly.pdbx_seq_one_letter_code
_entity_poly.pdbx_strand_id
1 'polypeptide(L)'
;MNKYAIFIAQVCAVLLALIVMVLLALDSSEADADGVPPEVDTNGLCVVEVKEPEYEMYFTEADVTALARMLYGEARGCTVDNQMKCVWCVLNRVDDPRFPDTIIGVVSAPGQFYGYSPNFPVWDNLYAVALDVLTRWSMEKQGADVARELPDTYYWFTGNGVENVFREAY
;
A
#
# COMPACT_ATOMS: atom_id res chain seq x y z
N MET A 1 35.89 -22.58 2.45
CA MET A 1 35.13 -21.41 1.96
C MET A 1 33.71 -21.52 2.49
N ASN A 2 33.23 -20.49 3.17
CA ASN A 2 31.92 -20.51 3.87
C ASN A 2 30.78 -20.47 2.83
N LYS A 3 29.83 -21.43 2.90
CA LYS A 3 28.67 -21.55 1.97
C LYS A 3 27.87 -20.23 1.84
N TYR A 4 27.82 -19.44 2.92
CA TYR A 4 27.18 -18.13 2.93
C TYR A 4 27.91 -17.08 2.10
N ALA A 5 29.25 -17.13 2.02
CA ALA A 5 30.03 -16.20 1.21
C ALA A 5 29.80 -16.44 -0.30
N ILE A 6 29.62 -17.70 -0.71
CA ILE A 6 29.32 -18.06 -2.10
C ILE A 6 27.89 -17.61 -2.45
N PHE A 7 26.93 -17.81 -1.55
CA PHE A 7 25.54 -17.39 -1.75
C PHE A 7 25.41 -15.86 -1.88
N ILE A 8 26.09 -15.11 -1.00
CA ILE A 8 26.10 -13.63 -1.05
C ILE A 8 26.74 -13.14 -2.35
N ALA A 9 27.84 -13.74 -2.79
CA ALA A 9 28.49 -13.37 -4.03
C ALA A 9 27.60 -13.63 -5.28
N GLN A 10 26.83 -14.72 -5.26
CA GLN A 10 25.86 -15.02 -6.35
C GLN A 10 24.68 -14.05 -6.36
N VAL A 11 24.14 -13.68 -5.22
CA VAL A 11 23.05 -12.70 -5.11
C VAL A 11 23.51 -11.32 -5.58
N CYS A 12 24.71 -10.88 -5.19
CA CYS A 12 25.29 -9.61 -5.64
C CYS A 12 25.53 -9.60 -7.17
N ALA A 13 26.00 -10.71 -7.75
CA ALA A 13 26.22 -10.81 -9.20
C ALA A 13 24.91 -10.71 -9.99
N VAL A 14 23.84 -11.33 -9.52
CA VAL A 14 22.50 -11.26 -10.15
C VAL A 14 21.93 -9.83 -10.06
N LEU A 15 22.06 -9.17 -8.91
CA LEU A 15 21.62 -7.79 -8.73
C LEU A 15 22.39 -6.82 -9.64
N LEU A 16 23.73 -7.01 -9.78
CA LEU A 16 24.53 -6.20 -10.67
C LEU A 16 24.12 -6.39 -12.15
N ALA A 17 23.83 -7.63 -12.56
CA ALA A 17 23.39 -7.94 -13.92
C ALA A 17 22.01 -7.31 -14.22
N LEU A 18 21.08 -7.30 -13.25
CA LEU A 18 19.79 -6.64 -13.40
C LEU A 18 19.92 -5.12 -13.51
N ILE A 19 20.80 -4.50 -12.73
CA ILE A 19 21.07 -3.06 -12.82
C ILE A 19 21.66 -2.71 -14.19
N VAL A 20 22.61 -3.49 -14.70
CA VAL A 20 23.18 -3.27 -16.03
C VAL A 20 22.14 -3.46 -17.15
N MET A 21 21.25 -4.45 -17.04
CA MET A 21 20.15 -4.63 -18.01
C MET A 21 19.16 -3.45 -18.00
N VAL A 22 18.84 -2.91 -16.83
CA VAL A 22 17.97 -1.73 -16.73
C VAL A 22 18.66 -0.51 -17.33
N LEU A 23 19.95 -0.31 -17.10
CA LEU A 23 20.72 0.81 -17.65
C LEU A 23 20.85 0.71 -19.18
N LEU A 24 20.98 -0.49 -19.75
CA LEU A 24 21.04 -0.69 -21.20
C LEU A 24 19.68 -0.56 -21.89
N ALA A 25 18.57 -0.80 -21.17
CA ALA A 25 17.21 -0.61 -21.69
C ALA A 25 16.81 0.88 -21.76
N LEU A 26 17.48 1.74 -20.99
CA LEU A 26 17.23 3.19 -20.98
C LEU A 26 17.92 3.92 -22.15
N ASP A 27 18.85 3.28 -22.85
CA ASP A 27 19.65 3.87 -23.95
C ASP A 27 19.00 3.72 -25.36
N SER A 28 17.78 3.21 -25.46
CA SER A 28 17.12 2.90 -26.75
C SER A 28 15.75 3.56 -26.94
N SER A 29 15.52 4.76 -26.40
CA SER A 29 14.30 5.52 -26.67
C SER A 29 14.64 6.91 -27.23
N GLU A 30 14.97 6.97 -28.51
CA GLU A 30 14.81 8.19 -29.29
C GLU A 30 13.36 8.25 -29.80
N ALA A 31 12.61 9.28 -29.40
CA ALA A 31 11.42 9.73 -30.13
C ALA A 31 11.16 11.20 -29.87
N ASP A 32 11.09 11.95 -30.97
CA ASP A 32 10.79 13.35 -31.16
C ASP A 32 9.68 13.93 -30.28
N ALA A 33 9.92 15.11 -29.69
CA ALA A 33 8.90 16.14 -29.51
C ALA A 33 9.53 17.51 -29.27
N ASP A 34 9.09 18.52 -30.03
CA ASP A 34 9.33 19.95 -29.90
C ASP A 34 9.17 20.45 -28.46
N GLY A 35 10.20 21.08 -27.94
CA GLY A 35 10.09 21.82 -26.65
C GLY A 35 11.47 22.16 -26.10
N VAL A 36 11.69 23.37 -25.72
CA VAL A 36 12.77 24.02 -24.97
C VAL A 36 13.93 23.09 -24.56
N PRO A 37 15.21 23.40 -24.95
CA PRO A 37 16.35 22.58 -24.56
C PRO A 37 16.46 22.48 -23.05
N PRO A 38 16.74 21.29 -22.49
CA PRO A 38 16.97 21.13 -21.06
C PRO A 38 18.22 21.91 -20.63
N GLU A 39 18.13 22.59 -19.50
CA GLU A 39 19.25 23.25 -18.86
C GLU A 39 20.30 22.20 -18.47
N VAL A 40 21.48 22.25 -19.06
CA VAL A 40 22.57 21.30 -18.79
C VAL A 40 23.38 21.84 -17.64
N ASP A 41 23.49 21.08 -16.55
CA ASP A 41 24.41 21.42 -15.47
C ASP A 41 25.88 21.30 -15.93
N THR A 42 26.80 21.88 -15.16
CA THR A 42 28.24 21.93 -15.48
C THR A 42 28.92 20.56 -15.54
N ASN A 43 28.23 19.45 -15.27
CA ASN A 43 28.73 18.07 -15.27
C ASN A 43 28.20 17.22 -16.43
N GLY A 44 27.36 17.78 -17.32
CA GLY A 44 26.87 17.07 -18.52
C GLY A 44 25.83 15.96 -18.21
N LEU A 45 25.29 15.88 -16.99
CA LEU A 45 24.17 15.00 -16.67
C LEU A 45 22.84 15.74 -16.94
N CYS A 46 22.01 15.20 -17.82
CA CYS A 46 20.62 15.60 -17.95
C CYS A 46 19.88 15.12 -16.69
N VAL A 47 19.61 16.03 -15.76
CA VAL A 47 18.69 15.77 -14.66
C VAL A 47 17.28 16.01 -15.21
N VAL A 48 16.60 14.93 -15.59
CA VAL A 48 15.18 14.96 -15.82
C VAL A 48 14.54 14.95 -14.43
N GLU A 49 14.12 16.10 -13.95
CA GLU A 49 13.33 16.20 -12.72
C GLU A 49 11.96 15.57 -13.01
N VAL A 50 11.84 14.27 -12.76
CA VAL A 50 10.56 13.58 -12.77
C VAL A 50 9.82 14.05 -11.51
N LYS A 51 8.99 15.08 -11.66
CA LYS A 51 8.09 15.49 -10.59
C LYS A 51 7.08 14.37 -10.41
N GLU A 52 7.23 13.58 -9.34
CA GLU A 52 6.21 12.62 -8.96
C GLU A 52 4.89 13.36 -8.70
N PRO A 53 3.75 12.81 -9.12
CA PRO A 53 2.47 13.43 -8.84
C PRO A 53 2.27 13.53 -7.32
N GLU A 54 2.02 14.74 -6.84
CA GLU A 54 1.72 14.99 -5.43
C GLU A 54 0.22 14.71 -5.21
N TYR A 55 -0.07 13.69 -4.37
CA TYR A 55 -1.45 13.33 -4.01
C TYR A 55 -1.80 13.89 -2.63
N GLU A 56 -3.02 14.40 -2.50
CA GLU A 56 -3.59 14.78 -1.22
C GLU A 56 -3.95 13.53 -0.40
N MET A 57 -3.58 13.51 0.88
CA MET A 57 -3.91 12.40 1.77
C MET A 57 -5.28 12.64 2.43
N TYR A 58 -6.24 11.75 2.19
CA TYR A 58 -7.61 11.82 2.73
C TYR A 58 -7.77 11.09 4.07
N PHE A 59 -6.69 11.00 4.84
CA PHE A 59 -6.68 10.36 6.15
C PHE A 59 -5.75 11.09 7.11
N THR A 60 -5.91 10.82 8.38
CA THR A 60 -5.09 11.34 9.49
C THR A 60 -4.25 10.23 10.12
N GLU A 61 -3.26 10.60 10.95
CA GLU A 61 -2.50 9.63 11.75
C GLU A 61 -3.41 8.84 12.72
N ALA A 62 -4.51 9.44 13.19
CA ALA A 62 -5.50 8.76 14.03
C ALA A 62 -6.22 7.63 13.26
N ASP A 63 -6.47 7.81 11.97
CA ASP A 63 -7.08 6.79 11.12
C ASP A 63 -6.13 5.61 10.90
N VAL A 64 -4.85 5.87 10.60
CA VAL A 64 -3.81 4.83 10.49
C VAL A 64 -3.71 4.02 11.77
N THR A 65 -3.68 4.73 12.92
CA THR A 65 -3.62 4.12 14.25
C THR A 65 -4.86 3.25 14.53
N ALA A 66 -6.05 3.71 14.17
CA ALA A 66 -7.29 2.97 14.36
C ALA A 66 -7.31 1.69 13.52
N LEU A 67 -6.87 1.76 12.26
CA LEU A 67 -6.76 0.58 11.38
C LEU A 67 -5.69 -0.40 11.87
N ALA A 68 -4.52 0.07 12.33
CA ALA A 68 -3.49 -0.79 12.90
C ALA A 68 -4.01 -1.57 14.13
N ARG A 69 -4.82 -0.92 14.99
CA ARG A 69 -5.47 -1.56 16.14
C ARG A 69 -6.59 -2.53 15.74
N MET A 70 -7.34 -2.21 14.68
CA MET A 70 -8.31 -3.13 14.10
C MET A 70 -7.60 -4.37 13.56
N LEU A 71 -6.51 -4.21 12.79
CA LEU A 71 -5.70 -5.31 12.29
C LEU A 71 -5.09 -6.16 13.41
N TYR A 72 -4.69 -5.53 14.52
CA TYR A 72 -4.19 -6.27 15.69
C TYR A 72 -5.24 -7.24 16.24
N GLY A 73 -6.48 -6.80 16.34
CA GLY A 73 -7.57 -7.64 16.83
C GLY A 73 -8.05 -8.70 15.84
N GLU A 74 -8.21 -8.31 14.59
CA GLU A 74 -8.89 -9.12 13.57
C GLU A 74 -7.92 -9.97 12.71
N ALA A 75 -6.68 -9.52 12.50
CA ALA A 75 -5.83 -10.07 11.45
C ALA A 75 -4.33 -10.16 11.79
N ARG A 76 -3.89 -9.98 13.05
CA ARG A 76 -2.46 -9.98 13.40
C ARG A 76 -1.72 -11.27 13.05
N GLY A 77 -2.44 -12.41 12.98
CA GLY A 77 -1.90 -13.71 12.60
C GLY A 77 -2.05 -14.06 11.13
N CYS A 78 -2.68 -13.19 10.35
CA CYS A 78 -2.91 -13.40 8.93
C CYS A 78 -1.72 -12.97 8.08
N THR A 79 -1.72 -13.35 6.79
CA THR A 79 -0.77 -12.84 5.80
C THR A 79 -0.97 -11.35 5.55
N VAL A 80 0.07 -10.67 5.04
CA VAL A 80 -0.01 -9.24 4.68
C VAL A 80 -1.13 -8.97 3.68
N ASP A 81 -1.27 -9.80 2.65
CA ASP A 81 -2.36 -9.71 1.67
C ASP A 81 -3.76 -9.77 2.34
N ASN A 82 -3.94 -10.66 3.31
CA ASN A 82 -5.20 -10.76 4.04
C ASN A 82 -5.44 -9.55 4.97
N GLN A 83 -4.37 -8.99 5.57
CA GLN A 83 -4.42 -7.76 6.36
C GLN A 83 -4.81 -6.57 5.48
N MET A 84 -4.22 -6.42 4.28
CA MET A 84 -4.58 -5.38 3.32
C MET A 84 -6.06 -5.46 2.92
N LYS A 85 -6.56 -6.67 2.64
CA LYS A 85 -7.99 -6.91 2.36
C LYS A 85 -8.90 -6.47 3.50
N CYS A 86 -8.50 -6.66 4.76
CA CYS A 86 -9.26 -6.16 5.91
C CYS A 86 -9.35 -4.63 5.90
N VAL A 87 -8.27 -3.92 5.57
CA VAL A 87 -8.26 -2.45 5.46
C VAL A 87 -9.15 -2.00 4.31
N TRP A 88 -9.02 -2.61 3.11
CA TRP A 88 -9.90 -2.31 1.98
C TRP A 88 -11.38 -2.54 2.30
N CYS A 89 -11.71 -3.57 3.07
CA CYS A 89 -13.09 -3.82 3.52
C CYS A 89 -13.63 -2.66 4.39
N VAL A 90 -12.79 -2.06 5.25
CA VAL A 90 -13.16 -0.85 6.01
C VAL A 90 -13.37 0.33 5.07
N LEU A 91 -12.47 0.56 4.10
CA LEU A 91 -12.54 1.69 3.17
C LEU A 91 -13.73 1.58 2.22
N ASN A 92 -14.06 0.37 1.74
CA ASN A 92 -15.27 0.13 0.98
C ASN A 92 -16.53 0.55 1.76
N ARG A 93 -16.55 0.31 3.08
CA ARG A 93 -17.66 0.77 3.92
C ARG A 93 -17.68 2.29 4.10
N VAL A 94 -16.52 2.94 4.25
CA VAL A 94 -16.43 4.41 4.32
C VAL A 94 -16.98 5.06 3.05
N ASP A 95 -16.78 4.41 1.91
CA ASP A 95 -17.25 4.90 0.60
C ASP A 95 -18.72 4.59 0.31
N ASP A 96 -19.36 3.72 1.08
CA ASP A 96 -20.73 3.29 0.88
C ASP A 96 -21.70 3.99 1.87
N PRO A 97 -22.76 4.67 1.41
CA PRO A 97 -23.67 5.44 2.25
C PRO A 97 -24.48 4.62 3.28
N ARG A 98 -24.38 3.29 3.25
CA ARG A 98 -25.01 2.40 4.24
C ARG A 98 -24.23 2.33 5.55
N PHE A 99 -22.99 2.81 5.58
CA PHE A 99 -22.08 2.74 6.71
C PHE A 99 -21.66 4.14 7.17
N PRO A 100 -20.99 4.28 8.35
CA PRO A 100 -20.37 5.54 8.73
C PRO A 100 -19.35 6.02 7.68
N ASP A 101 -19.30 7.32 7.46
CA ASP A 101 -18.46 8.00 6.48
C ASP A 101 -17.02 8.27 6.95
N THR A 102 -16.63 7.74 8.10
CA THR A 102 -15.29 7.87 8.66
C THR A 102 -14.69 6.52 9.05
N ILE A 103 -13.38 6.39 8.92
CA ILE A 103 -12.64 5.16 9.27
C ILE A 103 -12.89 4.79 10.74
N ILE A 104 -12.72 5.75 11.66
CA ILE A 104 -12.96 5.51 13.08
C ILE A 104 -14.42 5.13 13.34
N GLY A 105 -15.35 5.77 12.64
CA GLY A 105 -16.78 5.45 12.72
C GLY A 105 -17.07 4.01 12.31
N VAL A 106 -16.48 3.54 11.22
CA VAL A 106 -16.65 2.16 10.75
C VAL A 106 -16.06 1.14 11.71
N VAL A 107 -14.79 1.31 12.14
CA VAL A 107 -14.13 0.31 13.00
C VAL A 107 -14.69 0.27 14.42
N SER A 108 -15.27 1.37 14.91
CA SER A 108 -15.88 1.45 16.24
C SER A 108 -17.37 1.17 16.26
N ALA A 109 -18.01 0.97 15.11
CA ALA A 109 -19.44 0.70 15.04
C ALA A 109 -19.80 -0.59 15.79
N PRO A 110 -20.85 -0.58 16.65
CA PRO A 110 -21.23 -1.74 17.43
C PRO A 110 -21.51 -2.97 16.57
N GLY A 111 -20.88 -4.10 16.93
CA GLY A 111 -21.09 -5.38 16.24
C GLY A 111 -20.44 -5.53 14.89
N GLN A 112 -19.57 -4.58 14.48
CA GLN A 112 -18.90 -4.64 13.17
C GLN A 112 -17.50 -5.28 13.25
N PHE A 113 -16.63 -4.78 14.12
CA PHE A 113 -15.26 -5.29 14.32
C PHE A 113 -15.11 -5.68 15.78
N TYR A 114 -15.44 -6.93 16.10
CA TYR A 114 -15.36 -7.43 17.48
C TYR A 114 -13.94 -7.43 18.05
N GLY A 115 -12.94 -7.56 17.19
CA GLY A 115 -11.53 -7.51 17.55
C GLY A 115 -10.97 -6.09 17.71
N TYR A 116 -11.72 -5.02 17.43
CA TYR A 116 -11.22 -3.66 17.60
C TYR A 116 -11.27 -3.21 19.06
N SER A 117 -10.17 -2.58 19.51
CA SER A 117 -10.13 -1.83 20.77
C SER A 117 -9.20 -0.62 20.63
N PRO A 118 -9.61 0.58 21.09
CA PRO A 118 -8.76 1.77 21.09
C PRO A 118 -7.53 1.64 22.02
N ASN A 119 -7.52 0.62 22.90
CA ASN A 119 -6.43 0.36 23.83
C ASN A 119 -5.44 -0.71 23.34
N PHE A 120 -5.65 -1.30 22.17
CA PHE A 120 -4.70 -2.26 21.62
C PHE A 120 -3.37 -1.59 21.23
N PRO A 121 -2.26 -2.34 21.31
CA PRO A 121 -0.97 -1.84 20.86
C PRO A 121 -1.00 -1.58 19.36
N VAL A 122 -0.19 -0.63 18.93
CA VAL A 122 0.10 -0.39 17.52
C VAL A 122 1.41 -1.08 17.21
N TRP A 123 1.38 -2.10 16.35
CA TRP A 123 2.58 -2.76 15.87
C TRP A 123 3.03 -2.12 14.56
N ASP A 124 4.33 -1.88 14.41
CA ASP A 124 4.92 -1.18 13.26
C ASP A 124 4.55 -1.81 11.92
N ASN A 125 4.56 -3.15 11.85
CA ASN A 125 4.17 -3.86 10.63
C ASN A 125 2.69 -3.69 10.27
N LEU A 126 1.79 -3.64 11.26
CA LEU A 126 0.35 -3.41 11.02
C LEU A 126 0.06 -1.95 10.68
N TYR A 127 0.82 -1.02 11.29
CA TYR A 127 0.78 0.40 10.95
C TYR A 127 1.23 0.62 9.50
N ALA A 128 2.32 -0.02 9.08
CA ALA A 128 2.82 0.07 7.71
C ALA A 128 1.80 -0.45 6.68
N VAL A 129 1.13 -1.58 6.98
CA VAL A 129 0.04 -2.11 6.13
C VAL A 129 -1.13 -1.13 6.03
N ALA A 130 -1.56 -0.55 7.14
CA ALA A 130 -2.65 0.43 7.16
C ALA A 130 -2.28 1.69 6.37
N LEU A 131 -1.07 2.21 6.56
CA LEU A 131 -0.57 3.39 5.85
C LEU A 131 -0.47 3.17 4.34
N ASP A 132 0.05 2.02 3.90
CA ASP A 132 0.18 1.68 2.49
C ASP A 132 -1.20 1.65 1.80
N VAL A 133 -2.17 0.96 2.37
CA VAL A 133 -3.52 0.86 1.79
C VAL A 133 -4.22 2.22 1.79
N LEU A 134 -4.11 3.01 2.86
CA LEU A 134 -4.68 4.36 2.94
C LEU A 134 -4.08 5.32 1.91
N THR A 135 -2.78 5.21 1.67
CA THR A 135 -2.09 6.01 0.65
C THR A 135 -2.66 5.68 -0.73
N ARG A 136 -2.76 4.40 -1.07
CA ARG A 136 -3.35 3.95 -2.35
C ARG A 136 -4.82 4.35 -2.49
N TRP A 137 -5.61 4.25 -1.43
CA TRP A 137 -7.00 4.71 -1.43
C TRP A 137 -7.10 6.22 -1.69
N SER A 138 -6.24 7.04 -1.07
CA SER A 138 -6.19 8.48 -1.34
C SER A 138 -5.81 8.79 -2.79
N MET A 139 -4.88 8.05 -3.37
CA MET A 139 -4.48 8.18 -4.78
C MET A 139 -5.64 7.78 -5.72
N GLU A 140 -6.34 6.67 -5.42
CA GLU A 140 -7.51 6.21 -6.18
C GLU A 140 -8.64 7.25 -6.19
N LYS A 141 -8.90 7.91 -5.07
CA LYS A 141 -9.86 9.03 -4.97
C LYS A 141 -9.54 10.20 -5.90
N GLN A 142 -8.30 10.34 -6.29
CA GLN A 142 -7.81 11.39 -7.20
C GLN A 142 -7.64 10.89 -8.64
N GLY A 143 -8.17 9.69 -8.93
CA GLY A 143 -8.21 9.10 -10.26
C GLY A 143 -6.97 8.29 -10.67
N ALA A 144 -6.06 8.01 -9.73
CA ALA A 144 -4.95 7.11 -10.01
C ALA A 144 -5.43 5.66 -10.15
N ASP A 145 -4.81 4.92 -11.07
CA ASP A 145 -4.98 3.47 -11.16
C ASP A 145 -4.09 2.79 -10.11
N VAL A 146 -4.71 2.19 -9.11
CA VAL A 146 -4.02 1.54 -7.99
C VAL A 146 -4.37 0.06 -7.91
N ALA A 147 -3.40 -0.76 -7.51
CA ALA A 147 -3.67 -2.16 -7.21
C ALA A 147 -4.51 -2.30 -5.93
N ARG A 148 -5.64 -3.00 -6.02
CA ARG A 148 -6.51 -3.35 -4.88
C ARG A 148 -6.46 -4.84 -4.62
N GLU A 149 -6.24 -5.23 -3.38
CA GLU A 149 -6.30 -6.63 -2.95
C GLU A 149 -7.74 -7.12 -2.76
N LEU A 150 -8.71 -6.18 -2.61
CA LEU A 150 -10.11 -6.49 -2.43
C LEU A 150 -10.98 -5.60 -3.34
N PRO A 151 -11.91 -6.16 -4.15
CA PRO A 151 -12.87 -5.37 -4.92
C PRO A 151 -13.73 -4.47 -4.02
N ASP A 152 -14.22 -3.35 -4.57
CA ASP A 152 -15.02 -2.34 -3.88
C ASP A 152 -16.41 -2.82 -3.43
N THR A 153 -16.89 -3.95 -3.98
CA THR A 153 -18.17 -4.58 -3.62
C THR A 153 -18.09 -5.46 -2.35
N TYR A 154 -16.91 -5.67 -1.77
CA TYR A 154 -16.71 -6.55 -0.62
C TYR A 154 -16.74 -5.76 0.69
N TYR A 155 -17.79 -5.96 1.49
CA TYR A 155 -18.05 -5.22 2.73
C TYR A 155 -17.93 -6.07 4.00
N TRP A 156 -17.86 -7.41 3.88
CA TRP A 156 -17.92 -8.32 5.02
C TRP A 156 -16.77 -9.31 5.00
N PHE A 157 -16.34 -9.71 6.17
CA PHE A 157 -15.47 -10.88 6.31
C PHE A 157 -15.77 -11.66 7.58
N THR A 158 -15.36 -12.91 7.60
CA THR A 158 -15.30 -13.76 8.80
C THR A 158 -13.95 -14.42 8.86
N GLY A 159 -13.35 -14.41 10.06
CA GLY A 159 -12.02 -14.97 10.27
C GLY A 159 -11.98 -16.10 11.29
N ASN A 160 -10.89 -16.86 11.25
CA ASN A 160 -10.54 -17.91 12.21
C ASN A 160 -9.25 -17.59 12.99
N GLY A 161 -8.73 -16.36 12.89
CA GLY A 161 -7.48 -15.89 13.49
C GLY A 161 -6.23 -16.16 12.65
N VAL A 162 -6.34 -16.91 11.55
CA VAL A 162 -5.26 -17.22 10.61
C VAL A 162 -5.57 -16.69 9.21
N GLU A 163 -6.85 -16.69 8.84
CA GLU A 163 -7.34 -16.25 7.54
C GLU A 163 -8.73 -15.64 7.69
N ASN A 164 -8.99 -14.57 6.93
CA ASN A 164 -10.30 -13.96 6.78
C ASN A 164 -10.85 -14.27 5.38
N VAL A 165 -12.13 -14.64 5.31
CA VAL A 165 -12.88 -14.89 4.08
C VAL A 165 -13.83 -13.72 3.84
N PHE A 166 -13.69 -13.07 2.69
CA PHE A 166 -14.40 -11.85 2.34
C PHE A 166 -15.62 -12.12 1.46
N ARG A 167 -16.64 -11.25 1.53
CA ARG A 167 -17.89 -11.38 0.78
C ARG A 167 -18.60 -10.03 0.59
N GLU A 168 -19.45 -9.99 -0.45
CA GLU A 168 -20.25 -8.82 -0.83
C GLU A 168 -21.49 -8.62 0.06
N ALA A 169 -22.06 -9.72 0.56
CA ALA A 169 -23.24 -9.74 1.42
C ALA A 169 -22.97 -10.49 2.73
N TYR A 170 -23.77 -10.15 3.74
CA TYR A 170 -23.72 -10.81 5.06
C TYR A 170 -24.37 -12.20 5.00
#